data_33f15c88a8c962fc0ecbeca8a8c79f42
#
_entry.id   33f15c88a8c962fc0ecbeca8a8c79f42
#
_cell.length_a   1.000
_cell.length_b   1.000
_cell.length_c   1.000
_cell.angle_alpha   90.00
_cell.angle_beta   90.00
_cell.angle_gamma   90.00
#
_symmetry.space_group_name_H-M   'P 1'
#
loop_
_entity.id
_entity.type
_entity.pdbx_description
1 polymer ?
#
loop_
_entity_poly.entity_id
_entity_poly.type
_entity_poly.pdbx_seq_one_letter_code
_entity_poly.pdbx_strand_id
1 'polypeptide(L)'
;ECYRQRSDIRACAHAHPPTATGFACAGYSLENCVLPEIVLALGGIPLTPYGTPGGTEIPDAIRPYLNDYDAFLLANHGCLTVGKDVFDAYYKLEATELFAKISLTARLLGGEKPISPPQVQELYEARPRYGISRQTRCVHCGDEHEGACEAPSGAPKESGPAAGSAAGQPADVQRIVEEVTRLVREQL
;
A
#
# COMPACT_ATOMS: atom_id res chain seq x y z
N GLU A 1 -1.32 -13.63 -15.98
CA GLU A 1 -0.19 -12.78 -16.28
C GLU A 1 0.97 -13.03 -15.30
N CYS A 2 0.74 -13.07 -13.99
CA CYS A 2 1.77 -13.30 -12.99
C CYS A 2 2.67 -14.51 -13.32
N TYR A 3 2.07 -15.65 -13.57
CA TYR A 3 2.80 -16.89 -13.93
C TYR A 3 3.52 -16.84 -15.29
N ARG A 4 3.10 -15.94 -16.19
CA ARG A 4 3.76 -15.77 -17.49
C ARG A 4 5.02 -14.93 -17.39
N GLN A 5 4.95 -13.89 -16.59
CA GLN A 5 6.01 -12.88 -16.49
C GLN A 5 7.12 -13.32 -15.53
N ARG A 6 6.76 -14.10 -14.47
CA ARG A 6 7.69 -14.46 -13.39
C ARG A 6 7.64 -15.96 -13.10
N SER A 7 8.74 -16.63 -13.36
CA SER A 7 8.90 -18.08 -13.14
C SER A 7 9.02 -18.48 -11.67
N ASP A 8 9.31 -17.55 -10.77
CA ASP A 8 9.39 -17.76 -9.32
C ASP A 8 8.00 -17.75 -8.65
N ILE A 9 6.98 -17.22 -9.30
CA ILE A 9 5.61 -17.24 -8.80
C ILE A 9 4.98 -18.61 -8.98
N ARG A 10 4.51 -19.20 -7.87
CA ARG A 10 3.79 -20.48 -7.83
C ARG A 10 2.38 -20.35 -7.28
N ALA A 11 2.06 -19.22 -6.65
CA ALA A 11 0.73 -18.93 -6.14
C ALA A 11 0.39 -17.45 -6.25
N CYS A 12 -0.90 -17.18 -6.44
CA CYS A 12 -1.48 -15.84 -6.34
C CYS A 12 -2.62 -15.91 -5.31
N ALA A 13 -2.68 -14.94 -4.41
CA ALA A 13 -3.80 -14.75 -3.50
C ALA A 13 -4.49 -13.42 -3.83
N HIS A 14 -5.81 -13.47 -3.97
CA HIS A 14 -6.63 -12.28 -4.21
C HIS A 14 -7.80 -12.26 -3.25
N ALA A 15 -8.03 -11.12 -2.62
CA ALA A 15 -9.16 -10.88 -1.74
C ALA A 15 -9.50 -9.39 -1.70
N HIS A 16 -10.62 -9.09 -1.02
CA HIS A 16 -11.06 -7.72 -0.74
C HIS A 16 -10.96 -7.43 0.77
N PRO A 17 -9.76 -7.44 1.37
CA PRO A 17 -9.60 -7.15 2.78
C PRO A 17 -10.03 -5.70 3.04
N PRO A 18 -10.85 -5.42 4.09
CA PRO A 18 -11.60 -4.18 4.18
C PRO A 18 -10.74 -2.92 4.16
N THR A 19 -9.61 -2.92 4.89
CA THR A 19 -8.80 -1.71 5.01
C THR A 19 -7.95 -1.47 3.76
N ALA A 20 -7.27 -2.51 3.25
CA ALA A 20 -6.49 -2.41 2.02
C ALA A 20 -7.38 -2.07 0.81
N THR A 21 -8.59 -2.66 0.73
CA THR A 21 -9.58 -2.30 -0.30
C THR A 21 -10.05 -0.86 -0.14
N GLY A 22 -10.21 -0.37 1.10
CA GLY A 22 -10.53 1.03 1.38
C GLY A 22 -9.48 1.98 0.81
N PHE A 23 -8.17 1.67 0.99
CA PHE A 23 -7.08 2.43 0.37
C PHE A 23 -7.17 2.39 -1.16
N ALA A 24 -7.43 1.22 -1.75
CA ALA A 24 -7.58 1.05 -3.19
C ALA A 24 -8.75 1.87 -3.75
N CYS A 25 -9.88 1.95 -3.04
CA CYS A 25 -11.04 2.75 -3.42
C CYS A 25 -10.82 4.25 -3.23
N ALA A 26 -10.01 4.63 -2.25
CA ALA A 26 -9.66 6.03 -1.97
C ALA A 26 -8.54 6.55 -2.88
N GLY A 27 -7.94 5.70 -3.72
CA GLY A 27 -6.88 6.08 -4.65
C GLY A 27 -5.49 6.22 -4.00
N TYR A 28 -5.25 5.59 -2.85
CA TYR A 28 -3.96 5.65 -2.15
C TYR A 28 -3.19 4.34 -2.27
N SER A 29 -1.89 4.44 -2.53
CA SER A 29 -0.94 3.33 -2.38
C SER A 29 -0.50 3.16 -0.92
N LEU A 30 0.20 2.06 -0.65
CA LEU A 30 0.82 1.74 0.63
C LEU A 30 2.35 1.55 0.43
N GLU A 31 2.99 2.57 -0.14
CA GLU A 31 4.41 2.54 -0.49
C GLU A 31 5.31 3.28 0.51
N ASN A 32 4.72 3.97 1.49
CA ASN A 32 5.51 4.66 2.52
C ASN A 32 6.27 3.66 3.39
N CYS A 33 7.57 3.86 3.54
CA CYS A 33 8.44 3.03 4.36
C CYS A 33 8.27 3.38 5.85
N VAL A 34 7.16 3.00 6.48
CA VAL A 34 6.85 3.32 7.88
C VAL A 34 6.95 2.12 8.82
N LEU A 35 7.03 0.90 8.28
CA LEU A 35 7.07 -0.33 9.07
C LEU A 35 8.19 -1.24 8.58
N PRO A 36 9.20 -1.56 9.42
CA PRO A 36 10.36 -2.35 9.01
C PRO A 36 10.02 -3.70 8.38
N GLU A 37 9.00 -4.39 8.91
CA GLU A 37 8.58 -5.70 8.43
C GLU A 37 8.05 -5.63 6.99
N ILE A 38 7.35 -4.55 6.64
CA ILE A 38 6.84 -4.34 5.29
C ILE A 38 7.97 -3.99 4.33
N VAL A 39 8.89 -3.13 4.76
CA VAL A 39 10.10 -2.80 3.99
C VAL A 39 10.92 -4.07 3.69
N LEU A 40 11.08 -4.94 4.70
CA LEU A 40 11.80 -6.21 4.54
C LEU A 40 11.07 -7.17 3.59
N ALA A 41 9.78 -7.43 3.84
CA ALA A 41 9.02 -8.49 3.18
C ALA A 41 8.49 -8.10 1.80
N LEU A 42 7.99 -6.86 1.65
CA LEU A 42 7.25 -6.42 0.46
C LEU A 42 7.94 -5.26 -0.28
N GLY A 43 8.72 -4.44 0.42
CA GLY A 43 9.28 -3.20 -0.11
C GLY A 43 8.26 -2.08 -0.17
N GLY A 44 7.11 -2.32 -0.75
CA GLY A 44 5.97 -1.41 -0.87
C GLY A 44 4.79 -2.12 -1.52
N ILE A 45 3.63 -1.47 -1.51
CA ILE A 45 2.39 -2.00 -2.09
C ILE A 45 1.79 -0.92 -2.98
N PRO A 46 2.09 -0.93 -4.29
CA PRO A 46 1.60 0.07 -5.24
C PRO A 46 0.10 -0.06 -5.48
N LEU A 47 -0.51 1.06 -5.86
CA LEU A 47 -1.86 1.09 -6.41
C LEU A 47 -1.78 1.00 -7.93
N THR A 48 -2.32 -0.06 -8.51
CA THR A 48 -2.40 -0.21 -9.96
C THR A 48 -3.58 0.57 -10.53
N PRO A 49 -3.53 0.99 -11.80
CA PRO A 49 -4.68 1.58 -12.48
C PRO A 49 -5.92 0.67 -12.41
N TYR A 50 -7.09 1.28 -12.52
CA TYR A 50 -8.35 0.54 -12.61
C TYR A 50 -8.36 -0.34 -13.88
N GLY A 51 -8.87 -1.54 -13.74
CA GLY A 51 -9.15 -2.47 -14.83
C GLY A 51 -10.49 -3.16 -14.60
N THR A 52 -11.32 -3.21 -15.64
CA THR A 52 -12.61 -3.89 -15.59
C THR A 52 -12.41 -5.41 -15.49
N PRO A 53 -13.04 -6.09 -14.51
CA PRO A 53 -12.95 -7.53 -14.38
C PRO A 53 -13.51 -8.29 -15.60
N GLY A 54 -12.90 -9.45 -15.91
CA GLY A 54 -13.36 -10.35 -16.96
C GLY A 54 -12.61 -10.24 -18.30
N GLY A 55 -11.74 -9.23 -18.45
CA GLY A 55 -10.90 -9.03 -19.62
C GLY A 55 -9.41 -9.07 -19.33
N THR A 56 -8.61 -8.39 -20.15
CA THR A 56 -7.16 -8.25 -20.02
C THR A 56 -6.74 -7.00 -19.25
N GLU A 57 -7.65 -6.10 -18.91
CA GLU A 57 -7.35 -4.80 -18.33
C GLU A 57 -6.62 -4.93 -16.97
N ILE A 58 -7.08 -5.82 -16.08
CA ILE A 58 -6.39 -6.07 -14.80
C ILE A 58 -5.00 -6.67 -15.02
N PRO A 59 -4.83 -7.74 -15.82
CA PRO A 59 -3.51 -8.23 -16.21
C PRO A 59 -2.59 -7.16 -16.80
N ASP A 60 -3.10 -6.29 -17.65
CA ASP A 60 -2.33 -5.22 -18.26
C ASP A 60 -1.95 -4.14 -17.25
N ALA A 61 -2.85 -3.80 -16.32
CA ALA A 61 -2.61 -2.83 -15.25
C ALA A 61 -1.53 -3.29 -14.26
N ILE A 62 -1.45 -4.57 -13.92
CA ILE A 62 -0.45 -5.10 -12.98
C ILE A 62 0.91 -5.38 -13.64
N ARG A 63 0.95 -5.58 -14.95
CA ARG A 63 2.17 -5.99 -15.68
C ARG A 63 3.39 -5.11 -15.39
N PRO A 64 3.31 -3.78 -15.38
CA PRO A 64 4.46 -2.91 -15.12
C PRO A 64 5.07 -3.09 -13.73
N TYR A 65 4.27 -3.52 -12.75
CA TYR A 65 4.67 -3.63 -11.34
C TYR A 65 5.20 -5.03 -10.96
N LEU A 66 4.91 -6.06 -11.77
CA LEU A 66 5.19 -7.45 -11.40
C LEU A 66 6.68 -7.76 -11.17
N ASN A 67 7.58 -7.03 -11.81
CA ASN A 67 9.02 -7.27 -11.61
C ASN A 67 9.52 -6.74 -10.27
N ASP A 68 8.90 -5.70 -9.73
CA ASP A 68 9.40 -4.96 -8.58
C ASP A 68 8.65 -5.29 -7.30
N TYR A 69 7.38 -5.75 -7.40
CA TYR A 69 6.50 -5.95 -6.25
C TYR A 69 5.90 -7.36 -6.17
N ASP A 70 5.57 -7.76 -4.96
CA ASP A 70 4.87 -9.02 -4.65
C ASP A 70 3.45 -8.82 -4.12
N ALA A 71 3.07 -7.57 -3.83
CA ALA A 71 1.73 -7.19 -3.39
C ALA A 71 1.28 -5.94 -4.14
N PHE A 72 -0.01 -5.86 -4.47
CA PHE A 72 -0.61 -4.80 -5.27
C PHE A 72 -2.00 -4.46 -4.74
N LEU A 73 -2.32 -3.18 -4.65
CA LEU A 73 -3.69 -2.71 -4.57
C LEU A 73 -4.24 -2.54 -6.00
N LEU A 74 -5.41 -3.08 -6.25
CA LEU A 74 -6.13 -2.93 -7.51
C LEU A 74 -7.16 -1.82 -7.32
N ALA A 75 -7.05 -0.71 -8.07
CA ALA A 75 -7.92 0.45 -7.90
C ALA A 75 -9.40 0.05 -7.95
N ASN A 76 -10.19 0.48 -6.96
CA ASN A 76 -11.61 0.21 -6.79
C ASN A 76 -12.00 -1.28 -6.79
N HIS A 77 -11.05 -2.19 -6.42
CA HIS A 77 -11.30 -3.61 -6.50
C HIS A 77 -10.88 -4.36 -5.22
N GLY A 78 -9.57 -4.43 -4.95
CA GLY A 78 -9.08 -5.21 -3.83
C GLY A 78 -7.56 -5.32 -3.81
N CYS A 79 -7.05 -6.44 -3.30
CA CYS A 79 -5.63 -6.72 -3.17
C CYS A 79 -5.25 -8.01 -3.89
N LEU A 80 -4.10 -8.01 -4.54
CA LEU A 80 -3.46 -9.19 -5.15
C LEU A 80 -2.07 -9.35 -4.58
N THR A 81 -1.70 -10.57 -4.19
CA THR A 81 -0.34 -10.90 -3.79
C THR A 81 0.16 -12.14 -4.52
N VAL A 82 1.48 -12.25 -4.66
CA VAL A 82 2.12 -13.36 -5.35
C VAL A 82 3.21 -13.98 -4.46
N GLY A 83 3.42 -15.28 -4.59
CA GLY A 83 4.38 -16.00 -3.77
C GLY A 83 4.92 -17.27 -4.42
N LYS A 84 5.97 -17.83 -3.79
CA LYS A 84 6.57 -19.11 -4.18
C LYS A 84 5.67 -20.32 -3.88
N ASP A 85 4.71 -20.15 -2.99
CA ASP A 85 3.68 -21.12 -2.62
C ASP A 85 2.44 -20.40 -2.09
N VAL A 86 1.36 -21.15 -1.80
CA VAL A 86 0.08 -20.61 -1.33
C VAL A 86 0.24 -19.88 0.02
N PHE A 87 1.05 -20.41 0.93
CA PHE A 87 1.25 -19.80 2.25
C PHE A 87 2.02 -18.49 2.14
N ASP A 88 3.06 -18.43 1.32
CA ASP A 88 3.82 -17.20 1.06
C ASP A 88 2.92 -16.11 0.46
N ALA A 89 2.09 -16.45 -0.53
CA ALA A 89 1.13 -15.51 -1.10
C ALA A 89 0.08 -15.05 -0.07
N TYR A 90 -0.43 -15.98 0.75
CA TYR A 90 -1.41 -15.68 1.79
C TYR A 90 -0.84 -14.78 2.89
N TYR A 91 0.36 -15.07 3.41
CA TYR A 91 0.98 -14.23 4.44
C TYR A 91 1.29 -12.82 3.95
N LYS A 92 1.64 -12.65 2.68
CA LYS A 92 1.78 -11.33 2.06
C LYS A 92 0.45 -10.58 2.00
N LEU A 93 -0.66 -11.29 1.75
CA LEU A 93 -1.99 -10.70 1.75
C LEU A 93 -2.42 -10.26 3.16
N GLU A 94 -2.16 -11.10 4.16
CA GLU A 94 -2.40 -10.78 5.57
C GLU A 94 -1.56 -9.58 6.02
N ALA A 95 -0.26 -9.55 5.68
CA ALA A 95 0.64 -8.44 5.95
C ALA A 95 0.17 -7.14 5.29
N THR A 96 -0.37 -7.22 4.06
CA THR A 96 -0.94 -6.07 3.35
C THR A 96 -2.13 -5.47 4.11
N GLU A 97 -3.08 -6.29 4.56
CA GLU A 97 -4.23 -5.80 5.34
C GLU A 97 -3.80 -5.24 6.71
N LEU A 98 -2.87 -5.92 7.40
CA LEU A 98 -2.34 -5.42 8.66
C LEU A 98 -1.66 -4.07 8.48
N PHE A 99 -0.83 -3.92 7.46
CA PHE A 99 -0.16 -2.67 7.16
C PHE A 99 -1.16 -1.56 6.81
N ALA A 100 -2.19 -1.87 6.02
CA ALA A 100 -3.24 -0.91 5.71
C ALA A 100 -3.94 -0.39 6.98
N LYS A 101 -4.25 -1.27 7.95
CA LYS A 101 -4.83 -0.87 9.25
C LYS A 101 -3.89 0.02 10.05
N ILE A 102 -2.61 -0.32 10.11
CA ILE A 102 -1.58 0.48 10.81
C ILE A 102 -1.44 1.85 10.14
N SER A 103 -1.33 1.89 8.82
CA SER A 103 -1.25 3.12 8.02
C SER A 103 -2.47 4.02 8.25
N LEU A 104 -3.69 3.45 8.17
CA LEU A 104 -4.91 4.20 8.45
C LEU A 104 -4.90 4.78 9.87
N THR A 105 -4.51 3.97 10.87
CA THR A 105 -4.43 4.43 12.27
C THR A 105 -3.41 5.56 12.43
N ALA A 106 -2.23 5.44 11.82
CA ALA A 106 -1.20 6.49 11.87
C ALA A 106 -1.70 7.79 11.24
N ARG A 107 -2.41 7.72 10.10
CA ARG A 107 -3.01 8.89 9.44
C ARG A 107 -4.08 9.56 10.31
N LEU A 108 -4.92 8.80 11.01
CA LEU A 108 -5.89 9.32 11.96
C LEU A 108 -5.25 9.97 13.19
N LEU A 109 -4.07 9.53 13.59
CA LEU A 109 -3.29 10.08 14.71
C LEU A 109 -2.41 11.28 14.33
N GLY A 110 -2.49 11.77 13.10
CA GLY A 110 -1.79 12.98 12.67
C GLY A 110 -0.74 12.77 11.59
N GLY A 111 -0.64 11.56 11.02
CA GLY A 111 0.17 11.24 9.86
C GLY A 111 1.22 10.16 10.10
N GLU A 112 1.66 9.57 9.02
CA GLU A 112 2.76 8.61 9.00
C GLU A 112 4.10 9.33 9.15
N LYS A 113 5.05 8.68 9.83
CA LYS A 113 6.44 9.14 9.94
C LYS A 113 7.34 8.11 9.26
N PRO A 114 7.79 8.37 8.02
CA PRO A 114 8.63 7.44 7.28
C PRO A 114 9.97 7.18 7.99
N ILE A 115 10.46 5.95 7.84
CA ILE A 115 11.83 5.56 8.19
C ILE A 115 12.78 6.32 7.24
N SER A 116 13.89 6.80 7.75
CA SER A 116 14.84 7.55 6.93
C SER A 116 15.46 6.68 5.83
N PRO A 117 15.81 7.25 4.65
CA PRO A 117 16.40 6.49 3.55
C PRO A 117 17.64 5.65 3.95
N PRO A 118 18.59 6.13 4.77
CA PRO A 118 19.70 5.29 5.24
C PRO A 118 19.24 4.07 6.02
N GLN A 119 18.26 4.23 6.90
CA GLN A 119 17.71 3.10 7.68
C GLN A 119 16.93 2.11 6.80
N VAL A 120 16.24 2.59 5.77
CA VAL A 120 15.61 1.71 4.76
C VAL A 120 16.66 0.90 4.02
N GLN A 121 17.79 1.50 3.66
CA GLN A 121 18.89 0.77 3.02
C GLN A 121 19.49 -0.29 3.96
N GLU A 122 19.66 -0.01 5.24
CA GLU A 122 20.09 -1.01 6.25
C GLU A 122 19.11 -2.19 6.33
N LEU A 123 17.80 -1.94 6.24
CA LEU A 123 16.78 -3.00 6.20
C LEU A 123 16.92 -3.87 4.94
N TYR A 124 17.18 -3.27 3.78
CA TYR A 124 17.40 -4.05 2.55
C TYR A 124 18.64 -4.93 2.64
N GLU A 125 19.73 -4.45 3.22
CA GLU A 125 20.94 -5.21 3.46
C GLU A 125 20.74 -6.33 4.50
N ALA A 126 19.80 -6.17 5.41
CA ALA A 126 19.46 -7.18 6.42
C ALA A 126 18.61 -8.33 5.87
N ARG A 127 17.92 -8.18 4.74
CA ARG A 127 16.99 -9.19 4.15
C ARG A 127 17.56 -10.62 4.10
N PRO A 128 18.81 -10.87 3.69
CA PRO A 128 19.36 -12.23 3.65
C PRO A 128 19.34 -12.92 5.02
N ARG A 129 19.48 -12.16 6.13
CA ARG A 129 19.44 -12.71 7.50
C ARG A 129 18.05 -13.26 7.87
N TYR A 130 17.02 -12.78 7.17
CA TYR A 130 15.62 -13.22 7.33
C TYR A 130 15.20 -14.22 6.25
N GLY A 131 16.15 -14.73 5.43
CA GLY A 131 15.85 -15.66 4.34
C GLY A 131 15.11 -15.03 3.16
N ILE A 132 15.12 -13.70 3.06
CA ILE A 132 14.47 -12.96 1.98
C ILE A 132 15.51 -12.74 0.87
N SER A 133 15.41 -13.53 -0.19
CA SER A 133 16.34 -13.50 -1.32
C SER A 133 15.93 -12.51 -2.41
N ARG A 134 14.63 -12.15 -2.47
CA ARG A 134 14.10 -11.26 -3.49
C ARG A 134 14.39 -9.80 -3.16
N GLN A 135 14.80 -9.07 -4.19
CA GLN A 135 15.06 -7.62 -4.10
C GLN A 135 13.82 -6.82 -4.54
N THR A 136 12.68 -6.98 -3.84
CA THR A 136 11.61 -5.99 -3.95
C THR A 136 12.11 -4.69 -3.31
N ARG A 137 12.07 -3.58 -4.01
CA ARG A 137 12.46 -2.27 -3.50
C ARG A 137 11.27 -1.34 -3.53
N CYS A 138 11.13 -0.49 -2.53
CA CYS A 138 10.28 0.68 -2.66
C CYS A 138 10.92 1.61 -3.69
N VAL A 139 10.27 1.85 -4.80
CA VAL A 139 10.77 2.74 -5.87
C VAL A 139 10.96 4.17 -5.36
N HIS A 140 10.21 4.57 -4.34
CA HIS A 140 10.27 5.91 -3.76
C HIS A 140 11.36 6.11 -2.69
N CYS A 141 11.95 5.02 -2.18
CA CYS A 141 12.96 5.08 -1.10
C CYS A 141 14.38 4.68 -1.58
N GLY A 142 14.57 4.35 -2.86
CA GLY A 142 15.76 3.66 -3.35
C GLY A 142 16.74 4.47 -4.19
N ASP A 143 16.37 5.63 -4.72
CA ASP A 143 17.25 6.45 -5.53
C ASP A 143 17.33 7.86 -4.94
N GLU A 144 18.53 8.41 -4.91
CA GLU A 144 19.00 9.68 -4.39
C GLU A 144 18.02 10.88 -4.55
N HIS A 145 16.85 10.83 -3.95
CA HIS A 145 15.99 11.99 -3.79
C HIS A 145 16.13 12.53 -2.37
N GLU A 146 16.86 13.62 -2.24
CA GLU A 146 16.74 14.56 -1.14
C GLU A 146 15.30 15.12 -1.13
N GLY A 147 14.39 14.38 -0.51
CA GLY A 147 13.00 14.78 -0.33
C GLY A 147 12.27 13.65 0.37
N ALA A 148 11.53 13.98 1.42
CA ALA A 148 10.60 13.06 2.05
C ALA A 148 9.79 12.30 0.99
N CYS A 149 9.47 11.03 1.22
CA CYS A 149 8.53 10.26 0.39
C CYS A 149 7.23 11.07 0.25
N GLU A 150 7.16 11.97 -0.72
CA GLU A 150 5.91 12.58 -1.11
C GLU A 150 5.07 11.50 -1.76
N ALA A 151 3.82 11.37 -1.32
CA ALA A 151 2.87 10.49 -1.95
C ALA A 151 2.88 10.77 -3.47
N PRO A 152 2.93 9.73 -4.33
CA PRO A 152 2.91 9.95 -5.76
C PRO A 152 1.71 10.82 -6.12
N SER A 153 1.96 11.97 -6.72
CA SER A 153 0.95 12.91 -7.20
C SER A 153 0.27 12.36 -8.47
N GLY A 154 -0.34 11.20 -8.34
CA GLY A 154 -1.07 10.49 -9.39
C GLY A 154 -2.57 10.62 -9.26
N ALA A 155 -3.08 11.59 -8.49
CA ALA A 155 -4.47 11.99 -8.62
C ALA A 155 -4.63 12.74 -9.94
N PRO A 156 -5.68 12.49 -10.75
CA PRO A 156 -5.97 13.29 -11.92
C PRO A 156 -6.09 14.75 -11.48
N LYS A 157 -5.37 15.64 -12.16
CA LYS A 157 -5.50 17.09 -11.93
C LYS A 157 -6.91 17.50 -12.36
N GLU A 158 -7.85 17.47 -11.43
CA GLU A 158 -9.07 18.23 -11.60
C GLU A 158 -8.71 19.71 -11.46
N SER A 159 -8.98 20.46 -12.52
CA SER A 159 -8.94 21.91 -12.56
C SER A 159 -10.10 22.46 -11.73
N GLY A 160 -9.89 22.64 -10.42
CA GLY A 160 -10.81 23.32 -9.52
C GLY A 160 -10.16 24.60 -8.96
N PRO A 161 -10.94 25.61 -8.56
CA PRO A 161 -10.45 26.95 -8.27
C PRO A 161 -9.57 27.01 -7.01
N ALA A 162 -8.67 28.01 -7.03
CA ALA A 162 -7.59 28.29 -6.08
C ALA A 162 -7.92 28.08 -4.60
N ALA A 163 -7.00 27.43 -3.89
CA ALA A 163 -7.00 27.21 -2.45
C ALA A 163 -6.95 28.51 -1.66
N GLY A 164 -7.99 28.77 -0.89
CA GLY A 164 -7.98 29.71 0.24
C GLY A 164 -7.36 29.04 1.47
N SER A 165 -6.64 29.84 2.22
CA SER A 165 -5.89 29.61 3.46
C SER A 165 -6.48 28.65 4.49
N ALA A 166 -5.59 28.02 5.23
CA ALA A 166 -5.77 27.21 6.44
C ALA A 166 -7.06 27.49 7.23
N ALA A 167 -7.99 26.54 7.19
CA ALA A 167 -9.16 26.50 8.07
C ALA A 167 -9.33 25.07 8.57
N GLY A 168 -9.70 24.96 9.85
CA GLY A 168 -9.83 23.75 10.64
C GLY A 168 -10.54 22.57 9.97
N GLN A 169 -10.34 21.39 10.55
CA GLN A 169 -10.99 20.16 10.13
C GLN A 169 -12.49 20.40 9.83
N PRO A 170 -13.01 19.88 8.71
CA PRO A 170 -14.43 20.03 8.40
C PRO A 170 -15.27 19.55 9.60
N ALA A 171 -16.28 20.32 9.97
CA ALA A 171 -17.19 20.00 11.09
C ALA A 171 -17.78 18.57 10.99
N ASP A 172 -17.88 18.04 9.78
CA ASP A 172 -18.34 16.69 9.50
C ASP A 172 -17.39 15.59 10.01
N VAL A 173 -16.07 15.78 9.93
CA VAL A 173 -15.08 14.78 10.40
C VAL A 173 -15.12 14.69 11.92
N GLN A 174 -15.22 15.82 12.60
CA GLN A 174 -15.32 15.86 14.06
C GLN A 174 -16.58 15.17 14.56
N ARG A 175 -17.70 15.40 13.89
CA ARG A 175 -18.98 14.76 14.17
C ARG A 175 -18.96 13.25 13.93
N ILE A 176 -18.28 12.77 12.87
CA ILE A 176 -18.09 11.34 12.62
C ILE A 176 -17.24 10.71 13.71
N VAL A 177 -16.16 11.34 14.13
CA VAL A 177 -15.28 10.86 15.20
C VAL A 177 -16.03 10.78 16.53
N GLU A 178 -16.82 11.77 16.87
CA GLU A 178 -17.66 11.78 18.08
C GLU A 178 -18.70 10.66 18.07
N GLU A 179 -19.38 10.46 16.93
CA GLU A 179 -20.40 9.41 16.78
C GLU A 179 -19.79 8.00 16.84
N VAL A 180 -18.66 7.76 16.16
CA VAL A 180 -17.95 6.48 16.24
C VAL A 180 -17.47 6.22 17.66
N THR A 181 -16.92 7.24 18.33
CA THR A 181 -16.47 7.12 19.72
C THR A 181 -17.63 6.79 20.66
N ARG A 182 -18.79 7.38 20.45
CA ARG A 182 -20.02 7.08 21.21
C ARG A 182 -20.44 5.63 21.01
N LEU A 183 -20.54 5.18 19.76
CA LEU A 183 -20.95 3.80 19.43
C LEU A 183 -20.01 2.75 20.02
N VAL A 184 -18.69 2.99 20.00
CA VAL A 184 -17.71 2.08 20.59
C VAL A 184 -17.85 2.00 22.12
N ARG A 185 -18.15 3.13 22.79
CA ARG A 185 -18.36 3.15 24.25
C ARG A 185 -19.66 2.47 24.70
N GLU A 186 -20.68 2.43 23.85
CA GLU A 186 -21.94 1.74 24.13
C GLU A 186 -21.86 0.22 23.97
N GLN A 187 -20.76 -0.30 23.35
CA GLN A 187 -20.54 -1.74 23.14
C GLN A 187 -19.50 -2.36 24.10
N LEU A 188 -18.87 -1.57 24.97
CA LEU A 188 -17.96 -2.00 26.03
C LEU A 188 -18.65 -1.96 27.40
#